data_4874eb1f8e5bc22ffa281093d594625d
#
_entry.id   4874eb1f8e5bc22ffa281093d594625d
#
_cell.length_a   1.000
_cell.length_b   1.000
_cell.length_c   1.000
_cell.angle_alpha   90.00
_cell.angle_beta   90.00
_cell.angle_gamma   90.00
#
_symmetry.space_group_name_H-M   'P 1'
#
loop_
_entity.id
_entity.type
_entity.pdbx_description
1 polymer ?
#
loop_
_entity_poly.entity_id
_entity_poly.type
_entity_poly.pdbx_seq_one_letter_code
_entity_poly.pdbx_strand_id
1 'polypeptide(L)'
;MKTFREIATEQIDIYEKKNADYGDAAESLYREHGMTYFIIMLKQKLLRIESICKQQSVNFESLEDSFRDISNYAIMAAMRCPDKKEPVQQAATVHVPKRH
;
A
#
# COMPACT_ATOMS: atom_id res chain seq x y z
N MET A 1 -11.06 -1.56 -21.32
CA MET A 1 -10.07 -1.73 -20.25
C MET A 1 -9.08 -0.57 -20.30
N LYS A 2 -8.77 0.02 -19.15
CA LYS A 2 -7.79 1.10 -19.11
C LYS A 2 -6.38 0.55 -19.21
N THR A 3 -5.48 1.36 -19.73
CA THR A 3 -4.08 0.98 -19.85
C THR A 3 -3.39 1.12 -18.50
N PHE A 4 -2.21 0.51 -18.39
CA PHE A 4 -1.39 0.68 -17.21
C PHE A 4 -1.14 2.16 -16.91
N ARG A 5 -0.79 2.91 -17.94
CA ARG A 5 -0.48 4.34 -17.78
C ARG A 5 -1.69 5.12 -17.27
N GLU A 6 -2.86 4.82 -17.79
CA GLU A 6 -4.08 5.49 -17.35
C GLU A 6 -4.36 5.23 -15.87
N ILE A 7 -4.26 3.98 -15.46
CA ILE A 7 -4.47 3.63 -14.06
C ILE A 7 -3.41 4.29 -13.18
N ALA A 8 -2.14 4.23 -13.58
CA ALA A 8 -1.07 4.82 -12.80
C ALA A 8 -1.27 6.32 -12.62
N THR A 9 -1.69 7.00 -13.67
CA THR A 9 -1.94 8.44 -13.61
C THR A 9 -3.08 8.74 -12.63
N GLU A 10 -4.15 7.97 -12.69
CA GLU A 10 -5.27 8.13 -11.77
C GLU A 10 -4.84 7.85 -10.33
N GLN A 11 -3.94 6.89 -10.14
CA GLN A 11 -3.44 6.56 -8.80
C GLN A 11 -2.63 7.69 -8.20
N ILE A 12 -1.89 8.42 -9.01
CA ILE A 12 -1.16 9.60 -8.53
C ILE A 12 -2.14 10.64 -8.01
N ASP A 13 -3.20 10.92 -8.76
CA ASP A 13 -4.20 11.90 -8.35
C ASP A 13 -4.91 11.47 -7.08
N ILE A 14 -5.27 10.21 -6.99
CA ILE A 14 -5.93 9.68 -5.80
C ILE A 14 -5.04 9.81 -4.58
N TYR A 15 -3.77 9.45 -4.73
CA TYR A 15 -2.82 9.55 -3.63
C TYR A 15 -2.67 10.99 -3.14
N GLU A 16 -2.50 11.92 -4.07
CA GLU A 16 -2.29 13.31 -3.71
C GLU A 16 -3.51 13.89 -3.01
N LYS A 17 -4.70 13.54 -3.49
CA LYS A 17 -5.93 14.02 -2.87
C LYS A 17 -6.11 13.45 -1.47
N LYS A 18 -5.90 12.15 -1.30
CA LYS A 18 -6.05 11.52 0.02
C LYS A 18 -5.02 12.06 1.01
N ASN A 19 -3.80 12.26 0.53
CA ASN A 19 -2.74 12.77 1.39
C ASN A 19 -3.06 14.18 1.88
N ALA A 20 -3.65 15.00 1.03
CA ALA A 20 -4.06 16.35 1.42
C ALA A 20 -5.18 16.30 2.47
N ASP A 21 -6.11 15.35 2.32
CA ASP A 21 -7.25 15.22 3.23
C ASP A 21 -6.86 14.67 4.59
N TYR A 22 -5.98 13.68 4.61
CA TYR A 22 -5.66 12.94 5.83
C TYR A 22 -4.32 13.35 6.45
N GLY A 23 -3.63 14.29 5.84
CA GLY A 23 -2.35 14.75 6.36
C GLY A 23 -1.30 13.66 6.35
N ASP A 24 -0.55 13.58 7.44
CA ASP A 24 0.60 12.69 7.52
C ASP A 24 0.29 11.40 8.28
N ALA A 25 -0.95 10.93 8.22
CA ALA A 25 -1.33 9.75 8.99
C ALA A 25 -0.44 8.55 8.68
N ALA A 26 -0.20 8.28 7.39
CA ALA A 26 0.64 7.15 7.00
C ALA A 26 2.08 7.34 7.48
N GLU A 27 2.57 8.55 7.38
CA GLU A 27 3.94 8.85 7.83
C GLU A 27 4.06 8.67 9.35
N SER A 28 3.08 9.16 10.09
CA SER A 28 3.05 9.00 11.54
C SER A 28 3.07 7.54 11.95
N LEU A 29 2.23 6.75 11.31
CA LEU A 29 2.12 5.33 11.64
C LEU A 29 3.37 4.57 11.23
N TYR A 30 3.97 4.97 10.13
CA TYR A 30 5.23 4.37 9.73
C TYR A 30 6.33 4.69 10.74
N ARG A 31 6.41 5.93 11.22
CA ARG A 31 7.40 6.29 12.22
C ARG A 31 7.23 5.48 13.49
N GLU A 32 6.01 5.22 13.87
CA GLU A 32 5.69 4.51 15.10
C GLU A 32 5.91 3.00 14.97
N HIS A 33 5.54 2.42 13.83
CA HIS A 33 5.46 0.97 13.67
C HIS A 33 6.42 0.41 12.63
N GLY A 34 7.11 1.27 11.90
CA GLY A 34 8.02 0.82 10.86
C GLY A 34 7.29 0.17 9.69
N MET A 35 8.01 -0.66 8.99
CA MET A 35 7.47 -1.31 7.79
C MET A 35 6.28 -2.22 8.10
N THR A 36 6.15 -2.63 9.35
CA THR A 36 5.01 -3.44 9.79
C THR A 36 3.68 -2.77 9.48
N TYR A 37 3.61 -1.44 9.58
CA TYR A 37 2.39 -0.73 9.23
C TYR A 37 1.94 -1.06 7.79
N PHE A 38 2.87 -1.01 6.84
CA PHE A 38 2.52 -1.29 5.45
C PHE A 38 2.18 -2.75 5.23
N ILE A 39 2.87 -3.65 5.92
CA ILE A 39 2.57 -5.07 5.83
C ILE A 39 1.14 -5.33 6.28
N ILE A 40 0.74 -4.73 7.39
CA ILE A 40 -0.62 -4.90 7.90
C ILE A 40 -1.64 -4.35 6.93
N MET A 41 -1.39 -3.15 6.40
CA MET A 41 -2.33 -2.54 5.47
C MET A 41 -2.49 -3.36 4.19
N LEU A 42 -1.39 -3.88 3.68
CA LEU A 42 -1.44 -4.72 2.47
C LEU A 42 -2.18 -6.02 2.75
N LYS A 43 -1.94 -6.63 3.90
CA LYS A 43 -2.67 -7.85 4.27
C LYS A 43 -4.15 -7.60 4.42
N GLN A 44 -4.51 -6.49 5.04
CA GLN A 44 -5.92 -6.14 5.23
C GLN A 44 -6.64 -6.03 3.89
N LYS A 45 -6.02 -5.33 2.95
CA LYS A 45 -6.62 -5.16 1.62
C LYS A 45 -6.69 -6.46 0.86
N LEU A 46 -5.69 -7.31 1.02
CA LEU A 46 -5.69 -8.61 0.35
C LEU A 46 -6.81 -9.49 0.88
N LEU A 47 -7.02 -9.50 2.19
CA LEU A 47 -8.13 -10.24 2.79
C LEU A 47 -9.47 -9.72 2.30
N ARG A 48 -9.58 -8.41 2.12
CA ARG A 48 -10.81 -7.82 1.58
C ARG A 48 -11.05 -8.29 0.15
N ILE A 49 -10.01 -8.35 -0.67
CA ILE A 49 -10.14 -8.86 -2.04
C ILE A 49 -10.60 -10.30 -2.03
N GLU A 50 -10.02 -11.13 -1.18
CA GLU A 50 -10.43 -12.53 -1.09
C GLU A 50 -11.90 -12.65 -0.69
N SER A 51 -12.32 -11.82 0.26
CA SER A 51 -13.71 -11.82 0.73
C SER A 51 -14.65 -11.41 -0.40
N ILE A 52 -14.31 -10.37 -1.14
CA ILE A 52 -15.14 -9.91 -2.26
C ILE A 52 -15.27 -10.99 -3.32
N CYS A 53 -14.17 -11.66 -3.64
CA CYS A 53 -14.16 -12.68 -4.69
C CYS A 53 -14.93 -13.94 -4.30
N LYS A 54 -15.16 -14.16 -3.01
CA LYS A 54 -15.91 -15.32 -2.55
C LYS A 54 -17.42 -15.11 -2.61
N GLN A 55 -17.86 -13.89 -2.85
CA GLN A 55 -19.29 -13.62 -2.88
C GLN A 55 -19.92 -14.18 -4.15
N GLN A 56 -21.18 -14.53 -4.03
CA GLN A 56 -21.93 -15.10 -5.14
C GLN A 56 -21.99 -14.12 -6.31
N SER A 57 -22.11 -12.84 -6.00
CA SER A 57 -22.11 -11.79 -7.01
C SER A 57 -20.95 -10.84 -6.66
N VAL A 58 -19.92 -10.82 -7.48
CA VAL A 58 -18.73 -10.04 -7.23
C VAL A 58 -18.98 -8.57 -7.52
N ASN A 59 -18.69 -7.72 -6.54
CA ASN A 59 -18.76 -6.28 -6.74
C ASN A 59 -17.43 -5.82 -7.32
N PHE A 60 -17.41 -5.63 -8.65
CA PHE A 60 -16.16 -5.29 -9.33
C PHE A 60 -15.65 -3.91 -9.00
N GLU A 61 -16.54 -2.98 -8.64
CA GLU A 61 -16.11 -1.65 -8.23
C GLU A 61 -15.33 -1.71 -6.91
N SER A 62 -15.84 -2.46 -5.94
CA SER A 62 -15.13 -2.65 -4.68
C SER A 62 -13.82 -3.41 -4.86
N LEU A 63 -13.82 -4.37 -5.79
CA LEU A 63 -12.62 -5.13 -6.09
C LEU A 63 -11.55 -4.23 -6.68
N GLU A 64 -11.92 -3.41 -7.65
CA GLU A 64 -10.97 -2.48 -8.25
C GLU A 64 -10.43 -1.50 -7.21
N ASP A 65 -11.30 -0.94 -6.35
CA ASP A 65 -10.87 -0.01 -5.31
C ASP A 65 -9.84 -0.65 -4.40
N SER A 66 -10.04 -1.92 -4.06
CA SER A 66 -9.12 -2.62 -3.18
C SER A 66 -7.75 -2.84 -3.84
N PHE A 67 -7.72 -3.17 -5.13
CA PHE A 67 -6.47 -3.27 -5.85
C PHE A 67 -5.77 -1.92 -5.97
N ARG A 68 -6.53 -0.85 -6.17
CA ARG A 68 -5.96 0.48 -6.24
C ARG A 68 -5.34 0.89 -4.89
N ASP A 69 -6.00 0.53 -3.80
CA ASP A 69 -5.44 0.79 -2.47
C ASP A 69 -4.12 0.05 -2.27
N ILE A 70 -4.08 -1.23 -2.66
CA ILE A 70 -2.85 -2.01 -2.57
C ILE A 70 -1.72 -1.34 -3.34
N SER A 71 -2.01 -0.91 -4.55
CA SER A 71 -1.03 -0.25 -5.40
C SER A 71 -0.42 0.96 -4.69
N ASN A 72 -1.25 1.82 -4.12
CA ASN A 72 -0.75 3.02 -3.49
C ASN A 72 0.00 2.72 -2.19
N TYR A 73 -0.47 1.78 -1.39
CA TYR A 73 0.27 1.38 -0.20
C TYR A 73 1.61 0.77 -0.56
N ALA A 74 1.67 0.00 -1.63
CA ALA A 74 2.93 -0.60 -2.07
C ALA A 74 3.93 0.46 -2.52
N ILE A 75 3.46 1.48 -3.24
CA ILE A 75 4.32 2.58 -3.66
C ILE A 75 4.81 3.35 -2.43
N MET A 76 3.92 3.63 -1.48
CA MET A 76 4.30 4.34 -0.26
C MET A 76 5.34 3.58 0.54
N ALA A 77 5.22 2.27 0.58
CA ALA A 77 6.23 1.44 1.24
C ALA A 77 7.56 1.51 0.50
N ALA A 78 7.52 1.46 -0.84
CA ALA A 78 8.72 1.54 -1.65
C ALA A 78 9.47 2.86 -1.44
N MET A 79 8.73 3.95 -1.23
CA MET A 79 9.32 5.26 -0.97
C MET A 79 10.19 5.26 0.29
N ARG A 80 9.91 4.37 1.22
CA ARG A 80 10.61 4.33 2.49
C ARG A 80 11.75 3.33 2.51
N CYS A 81 11.97 2.64 1.42
CA CYS A 81 13.14 1.78 1.30
C CYS A 81 14.36 2.64 0.99
N PRO A 82 15.53 2.30 1.57
CA PRO A 82 16.71 3.10 1.31
C PRO A 82 17.14 3.06 -0.14
N ASP A 83 17.71 4.14 -0.60
CA ASP A 83 18.30 4.18 -1.91
C ASP A 83 19.40 3.13 -1.99
N LYS A 84 19.59 2.55 -3.17
CA LYS A 84 20.62 1.53 -3.33
C LYS A 84 22.01 2.05 -3.02
N LYS A 85 22.21 3.36 -3.16
CA LYS A 85 23.51 3.97 -2.91
C LYS A 85 23.73 4.31 -1.45
N GLU A 86 22.73 4.18 -0.62
CA GLU A 86 22.83 4.53 0.79
C GLU A 86 23.29 3.35 1.60
N PRO A 87 24.03 3.60 2.69
CA PRO A 87 24.39 2.51 3.59
C PRO A 87 23.14 1.83 4.11
N VAL A 88 23.22 0.52 4.22
CA VAL A 88 22.07 -0.25 4.67
C VAL A 88 22.06 -0.27 6.19
N GLN A 89 21.57 0.80 6.77
CA GLN A 89 21.46 0.85 8.23
C GLN A 89 20.05 0.56 8.68
N GLN A 90 19.14 0.70 7.79
CA GLN A 90 17.73 0.56 8.12
C GLN A 90 17.26 -0.86 8.18
N ALA A 91 18.12 -1.81 7.88
CA ALA A 91 17.74 -3.20 7.96
C ALA A 91 17.20 -3.55 9.32
N ALA A 92 17.76 -2.94 10.36
CA ALA A 92 17.31 -3.20 11.72
C ALA A 92 15.92 -2.66 12.00
N THR A 93 15.48 -1.66 11.24
CA THR A 93 14.16 -1.08 11.47
C THR A 93 13.10 -1.76 10.63
N VAL A 94 13.50 -2.53 9.64
CA VAL A 94 12.57 -3.32 8.86
C VAL A 94 12.34 -4.60 9.62
N HIS A 95 11.41 -4.53 10.54
CA HIS A 95 11.18 -5.64 11.43
C HIS A 95 10.15 -6.59 10.85
N VAL A 96 10.59 -7.36 9.90
CA VAL A 96 9.74 -8.37 9.29
C VAL A 96 10.05 -9.69 9.97
N PRO A 97 9.06 -10.34 10.57
CA PRO A 97 9.30 -11.63 11.21
C PRO A 97 9.88 -12.59 10.21
N LYS A 98 10.92 -13.26 10.62
CA LYS A 98 11.52 -14.25 9.74
C LYS A 98 10.59 -15.40 9.54
N ARG A 99 10.57 -15.85 8.35
CA ARG A 99 9.77 -16.98 8.01
C ARG A 99 10.59 -18.17 8.07
N HIS A 100 10.17 -19.11 8.73
CA HIS A 100 11.00 -20.30 8.86
C HIS A 100 10.22 -21.50 8.50
#